data_e1579548d5187adb00b915aaa735306c
#
_entry.id   e1579548d5187adb00b915aaa735306c
#
_cell.length_a   1.000
_cell.length_b   1.000
_cell.length_c   1.000
_cell.angle_alpha   90.00
_cell.angle_beta   90.00
_cell.angle_gamma   90.00
#
_symmetry.space_group_name_H-M   'P 1'
#
loop_
_entity.id
_entity.type
_entity.pdbx_description
1 polymer ?
#
loop_
_entity_poly.entity_id
_entity_poly.type
_entity_poly.pdbx_seq_one_letter_code
_entity_poly.pdbx_strand_id
1 'polypeptide(L)'
;MAREASAERNTKETEIKLKINLDGTGYSDIETGVGFFNHMLDGFTRHGLFDLSVRVHGDLQVDDHHTIEDTGIVLGTALKEAIGDKKGIKRYGSCILPMDESLVLCAIDLSGRPYFVWDAEFTTDRIGDMSTEMVKEFFYAISYACSMNLHIRVLAGGNNHHVAEAMFKSFAKALDAATSYDPRITDVLSTKGSL
;
A
#
# COMPACT_ATOMS: atom_id res chain seq x y z
N MET A 1 -3.20 -18.21 -13.57
CA MET A 1 -3.73 -16.94 -14.11
C MET A 1 -2.96 -15.83 -13.44
N ALA A 2 -2.62 -14.76 -14.16
CA ALA A 2 -1.98 -13.60 -13.55
C ALA A 2 -2.95 -12.97 -12.52
N ARG A 3 -2.42 -12.54 -11.37
CA ARG A 3 -3.20 -11.88 -10.31
C ARG A 3 -3.25 -10.37 -10.60
N GLU A 4 -4.11 -10.02 -11.55
CA GLU A 4 -4.32 -8.65 -12.00
C GLU A 4 -5.71 -8.16 -11.62
N ALA A 5 -5.82 -6.88 -11.28
CA ALA A 5 -7.09 -6.21 -11.10
C ALA A 5 -7.02 -4.75 -11.54
N SER A 6 -8.18 -4.21 -11.89
CA SER A 6 -8.35 -2.78 -12.20
C SER A 6 -9.50 -2.23 -11.37
N ALA A 7 -9.33 -1.05 -10.81
CA ALA A 7 -10.35 -0.35 -10.08
C ALA A 7 -10.43 1.12 -10.52
N GLU A 8 -11.62 1.67 -10.51
CA GLU A 8 -11.89 3.06 -10.83
C GLU A 8 -12.76 3.70 -9.75
N ARG A 9 -12.56 4.97 -9.51
CA ARG A 9 -13.39 5.78 -8.62
C ARG A 9 -13.57 7.16 -9.23
N ASN A 10 -14.82 7.57 -9.36
CA ASN A 10 -15.20 8.87 -9.89
C ASN A 10 -16.15 9.54 -8.90
N THR A 11 -15.71 10.64 -8.32
CA THR A 11 -16.47 11.48 -7.41
C THR A 11 -16.57 12.89 -7.96
N LYS A 12 -17.00 13.85 -7.15
CA LYS A 12 -16.91 15.28 -7.50
C LYS A 12 -15.52 15.86 -7.20
N GLU A 13 -14.69 15.14 -6.47
CA GLU A 13 -13.39 15.58 -5.94
C GLU A 13 -12.25 14.89 -6.68
N THR A 14 -12.45 13.62 -7.10
CA THR A 14 -11.39 12.81 -7.72
C THR A 14 -11.92 11.97 -8.89
N GLU A 15 -11.07 11.81 -9.91
CA GLU A 15 -11.20 10.78 -10.96
C GLU A 15 -9.96 9.91 -10.92
N ILE A 16 -10.11 8.60 -10.62
CA ILE A 16 -9.02 7.67 -10.42
C ILE A 16 -9.21 6.43 -11.28
N LYS A 17 -8.15 6.05 -12.01
CA LYS A 17 -8.03 4.78 -12.71
C LYS A 17 -6.76 4.10 -12.28
N LEU A 18 -6.87 2.85 -11.83
CA LEU A 18 -5.75 2.07 -11.33
C LEU A 18 -5.80 0.64 -11.85
N LYS A 19 -4.63 0.13 -12.26
CA LYS A 19 -4.41 -1.30 -12.56
C LYS A 19 -3.19 -1.78 -11.79
N ILE A 20 -3.31 -2.95 -11.16
CA ILE A 20 -2.21 -3.64 -10.48
C ILE A 20 -2.06 -5.08 -10.97
N ASN A 21 -0.81 -5.55 -11.06
CA ASN A 21 -0.45 -6.96 -11.24
C ASN A 21 0.48 -7.37 -10.09
N LEU A 22 0.04 -8.35 -9.29
CA LEU A 22 0.84 -8.87 -8.16
C LEU A 22 2.00 -9.76 -8.60
N ASP A 23 1.94 -10.31 -9.81
CA ASP A 23 2.98 -11.16 -10.42
C ASP A 23 3.80 -10.36 -11.45
N GLY A 24 4.11 -9.10 -11.14
CA GLY A 24 4.77 -8.15 -12.00
C GLY A 24 6.30 -8.22 -11.96
N THR A 25 6.91 -7.18 -12.50
CA THR A 25 8.38 -7.02 -12.61
C THR A 25 8.90 -5.75 -11.93
N GLY A 26 8.00 -4.97 -11.32
CA GLY A 26 8.28 -3.66 -10.74
C GLY A 26 8.15 -2.51 -11.75
N TYR A 27 7.29 -2.69 -12.77
CA TYR A 27 6.98 -1.63 -13.73
C TYR A 27 5.96 -0.65 -13.17
N SER A 28 6.23 0.64 -13.26
CA SER A 28 5.34 1.71 -12.81
C SER A 28 5.01 2.70 -13.92
N ASP A 29 3.75 3.15 -13.95
CA ASP A 29 3.26 4.23 -14.79
C ASP A 29 2.27 5.07 -13.96
N ILE A 30 2.79 6.11 -13.28
CA ILE A 30 2.12 6.78 -12.17
C ILE A 30 2.04 8.29 -12.41
N GLU A 31 0.82 8.82 -12.33
CA GLU A 31 0.54 10.25 -12.41
C GLU A 31 -0.61 10.59 -11.45
N THR A 32 -0.29 11.23 -10.32
CA THR A 32 -1.26 11.62 -9.30
C THR A 32 -1.41 13.14 -9.15
N GLY A 33 -0.51 13.91 -9.77
CA GLY A 33 -0.43 15.35 -9.56
C GLY A 33 0.36 15.75 -8.31
N VAL A 34 0.76 14.79 -7.44
CA VAL A 34 1.57 15.00 -6.23
C VAL A 34 2.90 14.29 -6.42
N GLY A 35 3.99 15.04 -6.62
CA GLY A 35 5.28 14.49 -7.04
C GLY A 35 5.89 13.54 -6.02
N PHE A 36 5.84 13.90 -4.73
CA PHE A 36 6.36 13.03 -3.68
C PHE A 36 5.54 11.73 -3.54
N PHE A 37 4.22 11.81 -3.73
CA PHE A 37 3.37 10.61 -3.71
C PHE A 37 3.65 9.69 -4.91
N ASN A 38 3.88 10.25 -6.10
CA ASN A 38 4.33 9.46 -7.26
C ASN A 38 5.61 8.69 -6.94
N HIS A 39 6.60 9.33 -6.30
CA HIS A 39 7.83 8.70 -5.87
C HIS A 39 7.60 7.58 -4.84
N MET A 40 6.68 7.77 -3.90
CA MET A 40 6.33 6.73 -2.91
C MET A 40 5.69 5.51 -3.58
N LEU A 41 4.75 5.71 -4.50
CA LEU A 41 4.11 4.63 -5.25
C LEU A 41 5.08 3.91 -6.20
N ASP A 42 6.04 4.62 -6.81
CA ASP A 42 7.12 4.02 -7.59
C ASP A 42 8.00 3.12 -6.72
N GLY A 43 8.38 3.60 -5.53
CA GLY A 43 9.09 2.81 -4.53
C GLY A 43 8.33 1.54 -4.11
N PHE A 44 7.03 1.67 -3.83
CA PHE A 44 6.15 0.53 -3.54
C PHE A 44 6.16 -0.49 -4.68
N THR A 45 5.94 -0.03 -5.90
CA THR A 45 5.90 -0.86 -7.11
C THR A 45 7.20 -1.61 -7.32
N ARG A 46 8.32 -0.88 -7.30
CA ARG A 46 9.65 -1.44 -7.56
C ARG A 46 10.09 -2.46 -6.53
N HIS A 47 9.88 -2.17 -5.23
CA HIS A 47 10.33 -3.04 -4.15
C HIS A 47 9.39 -4.22 -3.90
N GLY A 48 8.10 -4.11 -4.24
CA GLY A 48 7.15 -5.22 -4.21
C GLY A 48 7.22 -6.13 -5.44
N LEU A 49 7.93 -5.70 -6.51
CA LEU A 49 7.92 -6.36 -7.82
C LEU A 49 6.52 -6.45 -8.44
N PHE A 50 5.63 -5.54 -8.07
CA PHE A 50 4.32 -5.38 -8.68
C PHE A 50 4.42 -4.60 -9.97
N ASP A 51 3.45 -4.72 -10.89
CA ASP A 51 3.28 -3.71 -11.94
C ASP A 51 2.08 -2.83 -11.58
N LEU A 52 2.24 -1.51 -11.65
CA LEU A 52 1.23 -0.55 -11.22
C LEU A 52 1.06 0.58 -12.24
N SER A 53 -0.17 0.78 -12.71
CA SER A 53 -0.56 1.95 -13.50
C SER A 53 -1.60 2.75 -12.74
N VAL A 54 -1.36 4.04 -12.52
CA VAL A 54 -2.23 4.96 -11.76
C VAL A 54 -2.38 6.27 -12.49
N ARG A 55 -3.62 6.72 -12.67
CA ARG A 55 -3.96 8.06 -13.15
C ARG A 55 -4.97 8.67 -12.19
N VAL A 56 -4.63 9.84 -11.65
CA VAL A 56 -5.48 10.57 -10.71
C VAL A 56 -5.63 12.01 -11.16
N HIS A 57 -6.86 12.48 -11.23
CA HIS A 57 -7.21 13.89 -11.32
C HIS A 57 -8.01 14.25 -10.07
N GLY A 58 -7.36 14.90 -9.12
CA GLY A 58 -7.96 15.36 -7.87
C GLY A 58 -8.06 16.87 -7.79
N ASP A 59 -8.79 17.35 -6.80
CA ASP A 59 -9.04 18.77 -6.52
C ASP A 59 -7.88 19.40 -5.71
N LEU A 60 -6.64 19.26 -6.21
CA LEU A 60 -5.40 19.74 -5.57
C LEU A 60 -5.39 21.24 -5.23
N GLN A 61 -6.32 22.03 -5.79
CA GLN A 61 -6.54 23.42 -5.39
C GLN A 61 -7.14 23.55 -3.97
N VAL A 62 -7.72 22.47 -3.43
CA VAL A 62 -8.16 22.36 -2.03
C VAL A 62 -6.95 21.97 -1.18
N ASP A 63 -6.50 20.74 -1.33
CA ASP A 63 -5.26 20.17 -0.78
C ASP A 63 -4.98 18.80 -1.43
N ASP A 64 -4.06 18.02 -0.86
CA ASP A 64 -3.69 16.69 -1.34
C ASP A 64 -4.51 15.55 -0.68
N HIS A 65 -5.47 15.87 0.23
CA HIS A 65 -6.20 14.87 1.02
C HIS A 65 -7.00 13.90 0.13
N HIS A 66 -7.98 14.42 -0.62
CA HIS A 66 -8.87 13.59 -1.43
C HIS A 66 -8.09 12.75 -2.45
N THR A 67 -7.06 13.34 -3.07
CA THR A 67 -6.20 12.66 -4.04
C THR A 67 -5.53 11.42 -3.43
N ILE A 68 -4.96 11.55 -2.25
CA ILE A 68 -4.16 10.49 -1.62
C ILE A 68 -5.05 9.44 -0.94
N GLU A 69 -6.06 9.87 -0.18
CA GLU A 69 -7.01 8.96 0.48
C GLU A 69 -7.75 8.09 -0.55
N ASP A 70 -8.35 8.71 -1.56
CA ASP A 70 -9.10 8.00 -2.59
C ASP A 70 -8.22 7.06 -3.42
N THR A 71 -6.95 7.43 -3.68
CA THR A 71 -5.97 6.51 -4.29
C THR A 71 -5.72 5.29 -3.39
N GLY A 72 -5.63 5.48 -2.08
CA GLY A 72 -5.53 4.39 -1.10
C GLY A 72 -6.74 3.45 -1.14
N ILE A 73 -7.96 4.00 -1.22
CA ILE A 73 -9.20 3.22 -1.35
C ILE A 73 -9.18 2.39 -2.64
N VAL A 74 -8.83 3.01 -3.78
CA VAL A 74 -8.81 2.34 -5.09
C VAL A 74 -7.74 1.26 -5.14
N LEU A 75 -6.53 1.53 -4.62
CA LEU A 75 -5.45 0.55 -4.54
C LEU A 75 -5.85 -0.62 -3.63
N GLY A 76 -6.41 -0.35 -2.45
CA GLY A 76 -6.88 -1.38 -1.54
C GLY A 76 -7.96 -2.27 -2.15
N THR A 77 -8.88 -1.69 -2.92
CA THR A 77 -9.93 -2.41 -3.66
C THR A 77 -9.32 -3.31 -4.73
N ALA A 78 -8.41 -2.78 -5.55
CA ALA A 78 -7.72 -3.54 -6.59
C ALA A 78 -6.85 -4.67 -6.00
N LEU A 79 -6.15 -4.41 -4.89
CA LEU A 79 -5.39 -5.45 -4.16
C LEU A 79 -6.29 -6.58 -3.70
N LYS A 80 -7.44 -6.27 -3.09
CA LYS A 80 -8.42 -7.27 -2.64
C LYS A 80 -8.90 -8.15 -3.78
N GLU A 81 -9.19 -7.56 -4.93
CA GLU A 81 -9.63 -8.28 -6.12
C GLU A 81 -8.51 -9.15 -6.71
N ALA A 82 -7.30 -8.61 -6.84
CA ALA A 82 -6.13 -9.33 -7.36
C ALA A 82 -5.72 -10.52 -6.47
N ILE A 83 -5.84 -10.38 -5.14
CA ILE A 83 -5.56 -11.46 -4.17
C ILE A 83 -6.61 -12.59 -4.29
N GLY A 84 -7.85 -12.27 -4.63
CA GLY A 84 -8.92 -13.23 -4.86
C GLY A 84 -9.32 -14.02 -3.61
N ASP A 85 -9.45 -15.34 -3.74
CA ASP A 85 -9.96 -16.25 -2.69
C ASP A 85 -8.92 -16.61 -1.62
N LYS A 86 -7.71 -16.10 -1.72
CA LYS A 86 -6.60 -16.28 -0.77
C LYS A 86 -6.10 -17.71 -0.60
N LYS A 87 -6.45 -18.62 -1.52
CA LYS A 87 -5.96 -20.00 -1.48
C LYS A 87 -4.49 -20.08 -1.87
N GLY A 88 -3.74 -20.89 -1.14
CA GLY A 88 -2.34 -21.16 -1.42
C GLY A 88 -1.36 -20.04 -1.06
N ILE A 89 -1.82 -18.86 -0.64
CA ILE A 89 -0.93 -17.77 -0.26
C ILE A 89 -0.46 -17.89 1.20
N LYS A 90 0.68 -17.27 1.51
CA LYS A 90 1.23 -17.24 2.87
C LYS A 90 0.37 -16.49 3.87
N ARG A 91 -0.49 -15.59 3.41
CA ARG A 91 -1.41 -14.78 4.21
C ARG A 91 -0.73 -13.72 5.07
N TYR A 92 0.36 -14.09 5.76
CA TYR A 92 1.12 -13.19 6.64
C TYR A 92 2.39 -12.73 5.95
N GLY A 93 2.69 -11.46 6.09
CA GLY A 93 3.96 -10.89 5.64
C GLY A 93 4.43 -9.82 6.61
N SER A 94 5.74 -9.73 6.77
CA SER A 94 6.35 -8.68 7.57
C SER A 94 7.71 -8.30 7.00
N CYS A 95 8.09 -7.04 7.21
CA CYS A 95 9.39 -6.53 6.82
C CYS A 95 9.85 -5.51 7.87
N ILE A 96 11.09 -5.64 8.31
CA ILE A 96 11.82 -4.58 9.01
C ILE A 96 12.83 -4.03 8.00
N LEU A 97 12.68 -2.76 7.62
CA LEU A 97 13.42 -2.17 6.53
C LEU A 97 14.18 -0.92 7.00
N PRO A 98 15.52 -0.91 6.85
CA PRO A 98 16.32 0.29 7.10
C PRO A 98 16.33 1.22 5.88
N MET A 99 16.33 2.52 6.13
CA MET A 99 16.62 3.58 5.17
C MET A 99 17.54 4.59 5.86
N ASP A 100 18.84 4.43 5.65
CA ASP A 100 19.90 5.14 6.39
C ASP A 100 19.69 5.06 7.91
N GLU A 101 19.41 6.17 8.57
CA GLU A 101 19.17 6.24 10.03
C GLU A 101 17.76 5.79 10.45
N SER A 102 16.85 5.64 9.49
CA SER A 102 15.47 5.27 9.75
C SER A 102 15.28 3.74 9.70
N LEU A 103 14.43 3.21 10.56
CA LEU A 103 14.10 1.79 10.60
C LEU A 103 12.60 1.62 10.82
N VAL A 104 11.92 0.97 9.87
CA VAL A 104 10.45 0.79 9.90
C VAL A 104 10.10 -0.68 9.91
N LEU A 105 9.13 -1.06 10.75
CA LEU A 105 8.47 -2.35 10.76
C LEU A 105 7.10 -2.22 10.08
N CYS A 106 6.82 -3.09 9.12
CA CYS A 106 5.50 -3.31 8.56
C CYS A 106 5.10 -4.78 8.72
N ALA A 107 3.86 -5.05 9.17
CA ALA A 107 3.32 -6.40 9.29
C ALA A 107 1.87 -6.43 8.77
N ILE A 108 1.55 -7.48 7.99
CA ILE A 108 0.27 -7.66 7.31
C ILE A 108 -0.32 -9.03 7.67
N ASP A 109 -1.63 -9.06 7.92
CA ASP A 109 -2.48 -10.28 7.89
C ASP A 109 -3.64 -10.03 6.91
N LEU A 110 -3.67 -10.80 5.83
CA LEU A 110 -4.76 -10.78 4.84
C LEU A 110 -6.02 -11.51 5.36
N SER A 111 -6.45 -11.13 6.56
CA SER A 111 -7.47 -11.81 7.37
C SER A 111 -8.92 -11.65 6.88
N GLY A 112 -9.18 -10.77 5.92
CA GLY A 112 -10.55 -10.39 5.52
C GLY A 112 -11.25 -9.42 6.49
N ARG A 113 -10.56 -8.97 7.53
CA ARG A 113 -11.05 -7.98 8.51
C ARG A 113 -10.09 -6.80 8.57
N PRO A 114 -10.58 -5.56 8.38
CA PRO A 114 -9.73 -4.39 8.44
C PRO A 114 -9.31 -4.10 9.89
N TYR A 115 -8.04 -3.78 10.08
CA TYR A 115 -7.52 -3.21 11.30
C TYR A 115 -6.22 -2.49 11.02
N PHE A 116 -6.09 -1.24 11.47
CA PHE A 116 -4.89 -0.45 11.24
C PHE A 116 -4.26 -0.02 12.55
N VAL A 117 -2.97 -0.27 12.70
CA VAL A 117 -2.14 0.19 13.82
C VAL A 117 -1.03 1.07 13.29
N TRP A 118 -0.99 2.29 13.79
CA TRP A 118 -0.01 3.29 13.44
C TRP A 118 0.77 3.74 14.68
N ASP A 119 2.08 3.59 14.61
CA ASP A 119 3.01 4.03 15.66
C ASP A 119 4.19 4.76 14.99
N ALA A 120 3.93 5.97 14.55
CA ALA A 120 4.88 6.83 13.87
C ALA A 120 4.48 8.31 13.99
N GLU A 121 5.48 9.17 14.02
CA GLU A 121 5.33 10.62 14.02
C GLU A 121 6.25 11.25 12.97
N PHE A 122 5.76 12.26 12.28
CA PHE A 122 6.53 13.12 11.42
C PHE A 122 6.81 14.44 12.14
N THR A 123 8.00 14.99 11.93
CA THR A 123 8.45 16.26 12.57
C THR A 123 8.25 17.48 11.69
N THR A 124 7.74 17.31 10.46
CA THR A 124 7.39 18.37 9.51
C THR A 124 5.99 18.12 8.97
N ASP A 125 5.30 19.19 8.60
CA ASP A 125 3.95 19.12 8.06
C ASP A 125 3.92 18.63 6.61
N ARG A 126 5.03 18.77 5.88
CA ARG A 126 5.13 18.40 4.45
C ARG A 126 6.49 17.80 4.11
N ILE A 127 6.47 16.92 3.09
CA ILE A 127 7.66 16.46 2.38
C ILE A 127 7.41 16.71 0.88
N GLY A 128 8.19 17.62 0.30
CA GLY A 128 7.88 18.11 -1.05
C GLY A 128 6.49 18.76 -1.10
N ASP A 129 5.67 18.26 -2.01
CA ASP A 129 4.30 18.71 -2.24
C ASP A 129 3.23 17.86 -1.51
N MET A 130 3.62 16.89 -0.69
CA MET A 130 2.75 15.99 0.06
C MET A 130 2.68 16.34 1.54
N SER A 131 1.47 16.40 2.11
CA SER A 131 1.25 16.54 3.55
C SER A 131 1.61 15.25 4.27
N THR A 132 2.36 15.33 5.38
CA THR A 132 2.83 14.12 6.10
C THR A 132 1.72 13.33 6.77
N GLU A 133 0.64 13.99 7.19
CA GLU A 133 -0.56 13.32 7.71
C GLU A 133 -1.19 12.36 6.69
N MET A 134 -1.06 12.65 5.39
CA MET A 134 -1.60 11.83 4.32
C MET A 134 -0.90 10.48 4.16
N VAL A 135 0.30 10.31 4.70
CA VAL A 135 0.95 8.99 4.77
C VAL A 135 0.11 8.02 5.61
N LYS A 136 -0.37 8.48 6.77
CA LYS A 136 -1.24 7.68 7.64
C LYS A 136 -2.59 7.39 6.98
N GLU A 137 -3.23 8.40 6.41
CA GLU A 137 -4.55 8.27 5.78
C GLU A 137 -4.50 7.32 4.57
N PHE A 138 -3.44 7.36 3.77
CA PHE A 138 -3.23 6.42 2.67
C PHE A 138 -3.18 4.95 3.14
N PHE A 139 -2.38 4.65 4.16
CA PHE A 139 -2.28 3.29 4.68
C PHE A 139 -3.55 2.83 5.40
N TYR A 140 -4.24 3.75 6.08
CA TYR A 140 -5.56 3.50 6.65
C TYR A 140 -6.55 3.09 5.56
N ALA A 141 -6.66 3.89 4.50
CA ALA A 141 -7.55 3.65 3.37
C ALA A 141 -7.29 2.29 2.71
N ILE A 142 -6.02 1.95 2.43
CA ILE A 142 -5.65 0.63 1.89
C ILE A 142 -6.06 -0.50 2.83
N SER A 143 -5.75 -0.40 4.12
CA SER A 143 -6.06 -1.44 5.11
C SER A 143 -7.55 -1.76 5.14
N TYR A 144 -8.40 -0.73 5.14
CA TYR A 144 -9.84 -0.89 5.18
C TYR A 144 -10.42 -1.39 3.86
N ALA A 145 -10.02 -0.83 2.72
CA ALA A 145 -10.51 -1.24 1.41
C ALA A 145 -10.09 -2.67 1.05
N CYS A 146 -8.85 -3.06 1.33
CA CYS A 146 -8.35 -4.42 1.11
C CYS A 146 -8.85 -5.42 2.17
N SER A 147 -9.41 -4.96 3.28
CA SER A 147 -9.82 -5.78 4.43
C SER A 147 -8.65 -6.59 5.01
N MET A 148 -7.53 -5.91 5.29
CA MET A 148 -6.34 -6.49 5.92
C MET A 148 -6.08 -5.88 7.30
N ASN A 149 -5.39 -6.63 8.17
CA ASN A 149 -4.72 -6.00 9.29
C ASN A 149 -3.38 -5.46 8.81
N LEU A 150 -3.09 -4.21 9.13
CA LEU A 150 -1.85 -3.54 8.77
C LEU A 150 -1.27 -2.84 10.01
N HIS A 151 -0.05 -3.18 10.35
CA HIS A 151 0.70 -2.54 11.42
C HIS A 151 1.93 -1.85 10.82
N ILE A 152 2.09 -0.56 11.09
CA ILE A 152 3.28 0.22 10.71
C ILE A 152 3.84 0.87 11.98
N ARG A 153 5.13 0.64 12.25
CA ARG A 153 5.85 1.19 13.40
C ARG A 153 7.20 1.73 12.97
N VAL A 154 7.54 2.94 13.40
CA VAL A 154 8.89 3.48 13.27
C VAL A 154 9.69 3.06 14.50
N LEU A 155 10.68 2.21 14.28
CA LEU A 155 11.57 1.71 15.32
C LEU A 155 12.74 2.66 15.60
N ALA A 156 13.20 3.34 14.54
CA ALA A 156 14.13 4.47 14.60
C ALA A 156 13.76 5.45 13.48
N GLY A 157 13.76 6.73 13.76
CA GLY A 157 13.43 7.80 12.83
C GLY A 157 14.52 8.85 12.75
N GLY A 158 14.41 9.73 11.75
CA GLY A 158 15.33 10.84 11.50
C GLY A 158 14.78 11.74 10.43
N ASN A 159 15.28 11.64 9.21
CA ASN A 159 14.76 12.37 8.08
C ASN A 159 13.35 11.85 7.69
N ASN A 160 12.36 12.76 7.65
CA ASN A 160 10.97 12.40 7.36
C ASN A 160 10.78 11.74 5.98
N HIS A 161 11.57 12.14 4.98
CA HIS A 161 11.58 11.50 3.66
C HIS A 161 12.01 10.02 3.79
N HIS A 162 13.11 9.75 4.51
CA HIS A 162 13.59 8.38 4.74
C HIS A 162 12.57 7.54 5.49
N VAL A 163 11.90 8.11 6.50
CA VAL A 163 10.82 7.44 7.24
C VAL A 163 9.66 7.06 6.31
N ALA A 164 9.15 8.03 5.53
CA ALA A 164 8.06 7.76 4.60
C ALA A 164 8.44 6.71 3.55
N GLU A 165 9.60 6.86 2.92
CA GLU A 165 10.09 5.91 1.92
C GLU A 165 10.30 4.51 2.49
N ALA A 166 10.83 4.39 3.72
CA ALA A 166 10.95 3.11 4.40
C ALA A 166 9.58 2.47 4.69
N MET A 167 8.54 3.26 4.99
CA MET A 167 7.17 2.76 5.16
C MET A 167 6.62 2.15 3.88
N PHE A 168 6.70 2.86 2.74
CA PHE A 168 6.20 2.36 1.46
C PHE A 168 6.97 1.11 0.99
N LYS A 169 8.30 1.09 1.15
CA LYS A 169 9.13 -0.06 0.81
C LYS A 169 8.87 -1.27 1.72
N SER A 170 8.76 -1.06 3.05
CA SER A 170 8.47 -2.15 3.99
C SER A 170 7.07 -2.72 3.79
N PHE A 171 6.08 -1.88 3.48
CA PHE A 171 4.74 -2.30 3.10
C PHE A 171 4.76 -3.15 1.82
N ALA A 172 5.47 -2.71 0.78
CA ALA A 172 5.63 -3.44 -0.46
C ALA A 172 6.22 -4.84 -0.22
N LYS A 173 7.31 -4.94 0.57
CA LYS A 173 7.96 -6.22 0.91
C LYS A 173 7.08 -7.12 1.77
N ALA A 174 6.35 -6.56 2.73
CA ALA A 174 5.42 -7.31 3.55
C ALA A 174 4.23 -7.85 2.72
N LEU A 175 3.71 -7.05 1.78
CA LEU A 175 2.62 -7.44 0.89
C LEU A 175 3.07 -8.53 -0.10
N ASP A 176 4.23 -8.39 -0.73
CA ASP A 176 4.84 -9.40 -1.59
C ASP A 176 4.98 -10.75 -0.85
N ALA A 177 5.49 -10.71 0.38
CA ALA A 177 5.60 -11.91 1.22
C ALA A 177 4.22 -12.50 1.54
N ALA A 178 3.23 -11.69 1.94
CA ALA A 178 1.90 -12.16 2.31
C ALA A 178 1.13 -12.78 1.14
N THR A 179 1.28 -12.22 -0.07
CA THR A 179 0.62 -12.67 -1.30
C THR A 179 1.35 -13.80 -2.02
N SER A 180 2.61 -14.09 -1.66
CA SER A 180 3.38 -15.19 -2.25
C SER A 180 2.72 -16.54 -1.98
N TYR A 181 2.72 -17.43 -2.97
CA TYR A 181 2.28 -18.81 -2.81
C TYR A 181 3.28 -19.65 -2.01
N ASP A 182 2.73 -20.56 -1.20
CA ASP A 182 3.52 -21.63 -0.57
C ASP A 182 2.94 -23.00 -1.00
N PRO A 183 3.69 -23.87 -1.68
CA PRO A 183 3.17 -25.14 -2.19
C PRO A 183 2.65 -26.09 -1.11
N ARG A 184 2.97 -25.85 0.15
CA ARG A 184 2.45 -26.61 1.29
C ARG A 184 1.04 -26.18 1.72
N ILE A 185 0.58 -25.00 1.26
CA ILE A 185 -0.74 -24.45 1.56
C ILE A 185 -1.67 -24.78 0.40
N THR A 186 -2.54 -25.76 0.60
CA THR A 186 -3.44 -26.27 -0.45
C THR A 186 -4.82 -25.63 -0.47
N ASP A 187 -5.15 -24.84 0.57
CA ASP A 187 -6.41 -24.12 0.73
C ASP A 187 -6.16 -22.78 1.43
N VAL A 188 -7.18 -22.17 2.00
CA VAL A 188 -7.05 -20.94 2.79
C VAL A 188 -6.32 -21.24 4.11
N LEU A 189 -5.27 -20.50 4.41
CA LEU A 189 -4.48 -20.66 5.65
C LEU A 189 -5.28 -20.13 6.86
N SER A 190 -6.28 -20.89 7.28
CA SER A 190 -7.15 -20.54 8.41
C SER A 190 -7.71 -21.82 9.07
N THR A 191 -7.65 -21.90 10.38
CA THR A 191 -8.30 -22.98 11.15
C THR A 191 -9.83 -22.94 11.06
N LYS A 192 -10.41 -21.82 10.58
CA LYS A 192 -11.85 -21.64 10.36
C LYS A 192 -12.30 -22.12 8.99
N GLY A 193 -11.36 -22.43 8.07
CA GLY A 193 -11.67 -22.79 6.68
C GLY A 193 -12.12 -21.62 5.80
N SER A 194 -12.06 -20.39 6.30
CA SER A 194 -12.42 -19.15 5.57
C SER A 194 -11.66 -17.93 6.09
N LEU A 195 -11.57 -16.89 5.25
CA LEU A 195 -11.01 -15.55 5.57
C LEU A 195 -11.93 -14.46 5.03
#